data_b4a3dedff548a0cd3392c57f284ca766
#
_entry.id   b4a3dedff548a0cd3392c57f284ca766
#
_cell.length_a   1.000
_cell.length_b   1.000
_cell.length_c   1.000
_cell.angle_alpha   90.00
_cell.angle_beta   90.00
_cell.angle_gamma   90.00
#
_symmetry.space_group_name_H-M   'P 1'
#
loop_
_entity.id
_entity.type
_entity.pdbx_description
1 polymer ?
#
loop_
_entity_poly.entity_id
_entity_poly.type
_entity_poly.pdbx_seq_one_letter_code
_entity_poly.pdbx_strand_id
1 'polypeptide(L)'
;MNKRNHKGFTLIELMTTLLVAGVVLGVGIPAFTQFIATNQMAAGVNDLVSALHLARTEAIKRRVNVTICPSANAMANAPDCDNAGSFADGWIVFVDCTVAPPPNGTCGLPNYTVDNGIDTVLKTKGALIDNLADNFSTFSTNPNGLPGYIAYSATGFPLTTIPALGATQPVTDFQLCDQRGNQDVGGGIAAGRWIRISPTGRPQIYREVAEIQGGLNPLNGC
;
A
#
# COMPACT_ATOMS: atom_id res chain seq x y z
N MET A 1 8.39 -50.02 -45.58
CA MET A 1 8.77 -49.44 -44.30
C MET A 1 9.70 -48.29 -44.55
N ASN A 2 9.22 -47.05 -44.34
CA ASN A 2 10.01 -45.84 -44.64
C ASN A 2 10.88 -45.51 -43.40
N LYS A 3 12.19 -45.67 -43.52
CA LYS A 3 13.16 -45.43 -42.47
C LYS A 3 13.29 -43.91 -42.31
N ARG A 4 12.66 -43.32 -41.28
CA ARG A 4 12.87 -41.91 -40.92
C ARG A 4 14.31 -41.71 -40.45
N ASN A 5 15.10 -40.98 -41.23
CA ASN A 5 16.44 -40.55 -40.84
C ASN A 5 16.30 -39.50 -39.70
N HIS A 6 16.57 -39.90 -38.49
CA HIS A 6 16.74 -38.98 -37.38
C HIS A 6 18.10 -38.29 -37.52
N LYS A 7 18.09 -37.01 -37.85
CA LYS A 7 19.30 -36.17 -37.81
C LYS A 7 19.55 -35.83 -36.34
N GLY A 8 20.70 -36.25 -35.81
CA GLY A 8 21.13 -35.84 -34.46
C GLY A 8 21.71 -34.42 -34.46
N PHE A 9 21.68 -33.77 -33.29
CA PHE A 9 22.31 -32.47 -33.10
C PHE A 9 23.83 -32.58 -33.23
N THR A 10 24.44 -31.55 -33.81
CA THR A 10 25.92 -31.44 -33.87
C THR A 10 26.43 -30.87 -32.53
N LEU A 11 27.68 -31.22 -32.17
CA LEU A 11 28.32 -30.70 -30.95
C LEU A 11 28.40 -29.16 -30.96
N ILE A 12 28.68 -28.58 -32.13
CA ILE A 12 28.77 -27.12 -32.28
C ILE A 12 27.41 -26.44 -32.08
N GLU A 13 26.31 -27.06 -32.53
CA GLU A 13 24.96 -26.56 -32.38
C GLU A 13 24.54 -26.54 -30.89
N LEU A 14 24.94 -27.59 -30.13
CA LEU A 14 24.72 -27.64 -28.69
C LEU A 14 25.53 -26.54 -27.97
N MET A 15 26.80 -26.34 -28.33
CA MET A 15 27.64 -25.32 -27.72
C MET A 15 27.11 -23.90 -27.99
N THR A 16 26.67 -23.60 -29.21
CA THR A 16 26.13 -22.30 -29.58
C THR A 16 24.79 -22.04 -28.87
N THR A 17 23.93 -23.05 -28.78
CA THR A 17 22.64 -22.89 -28.04
C THR A 17 22.84 -22.63 -26.55
N LEU A 18 23.79 -23.35 -25.91
CA LEU A 18 24.11 -23.11 -24.49
C LEU A 18 24.74 -21.73 -24.26
N LEU A 19 25.59 -21.27 -25.17
CA LEU A 19 26.17 -19.93 -25.08
C LEU A 19 25.12 -18.85 -25.19
N VAL A 20 24.22 -18.94 -26.18
CA VAL A 20 23.12 -17.99 -26.35
C VAL A 20 22.17 -18.04 -25.14
N ALA A 21 21.80 -19.25 -24.68
CA ALA A 21 20.97 -19.41 -23.50
C ALA A 21 21.61 -18.79 -22.25
N GLY A 22 22.91 -18.98 -22.04
CA GLY A 22 23.64 -18.39 -20.92
C GLY A 22 23.63 -16.85 -20.94
N VAL A 23 23.80 -16.23 -22.10
CA VAL A 23 23.72 -14.77 -22.24
C VAL A 23 22.32 -14.26 -22.00
N VAL A 24 21.30 -14.90 -22.57
CA VAL A 24 19.90 -14.50 -22.41
C VAL A 24 19.45 -14.61 -20.94
N LEU A 25 19.79 -15.69 -20.27
CA LEU A 25 19.45 -15.88 -18.86
C LEU A 25 20.22 -14.92 -17.94
N GLY A 26 21.49 -14.65 -18.24
CA GLY A 26 22.33 -13.74 -17.45
C GLY A 26 21.83 -12.31 -17.41
N VAL A 27 21.19 -11.82 -18.49
CA VAL A 27 20.63 -10.48 -18.57
C VAL A 27 19.13 -10.48 -18.26
N GLY A 28 18.43 -11.52 -18.70
CA GLY A 28 16.96 -11.60 -18.60
C GLY A 28 16.46 -11.74 -17.18
N ILE A 29 17.10 -12.57 -16.35
CA ILE A 29 16.65 -12.81 -14.97
C ILE A 29 16.66 -11.53 -14.13
N PRO A 30 17.76 -10.74 -14.03
CA PRO A 30 17.75 -9.52 -13.23
C PRO A 30 16.76 -8.46 -13.73
N ALA A 31 16.59 -8.33 -15.04
CA ALA A 31 15.61 -7.41 -15.61
C ALA A 31 14.17 -7.81 -15.25
N PHE A 32 13.87 -9.11 -15.26
CA PHE A 32 12.55 -9.63 -14.94
C PHE A 32 12.20 -9.47 -13.45
N THR A 33 13.15 -9.68 -12.55
CA THR A 33 12.93 -9.47 -11.11
C THR A 33 12.66 -8.00 -10.79
N GLN A 34 13.36 -7.07 -11.41
CA GLN A 34 13.09 -5.63 -11.25
C GLN A 34 11.70 -5.24 -11.78
N PHE A 35 11.28 -5.81 -12.91
CA PHE A 35 9.97 -5.60 -13.49
C PHE A 35 8.85 -6.08 -12.54
N ILE A 36 8.99 -7.28 -11.98
CA ILE A 36 8.03 -7.82 -11.00
C ILE A 36 7.95 -6.90 -9.78
N ALA A 37 9.07 -6.54 -9.17
CA ALA A 37 9.11 -5.69 -7.99
C ALA A 37 8.46 -4.32 -8.25
N THR A 38 8.67 -3.72 -9.42
CA THR A 38 8.05 -2.45 -9.80
C THR A 38 6.53 -2.56 -9.96
N ASN A 39 6.05 -3.67 -10.55
CA ASN A 39 4.61 -3.91 -10.67
C ASN A 39 3.96 -4.16 -9.31
N GLN A 40 4.61 -4.88 -8.41
CA GLN A 40 4.12 -5.12 -7.05
C GLN A 40 4.02 -3.82 -6.26
N MET A 41 5.04 -2.95 -6.35
CA MET A 41 5.03 -1.61 -5.77
C MET A 41 3.83 -0.80 -6.30
N ALA A 42 3.65 -0.77 -7.61
CA ALA A 42 2.54 -0.05 -8.22
C ALA A 42 1.17 -0.60 -7.79
N ALA A 43 1.04 -1.92 -7.69
CA ALA A 43 -0.19 -2.56 -7.21
C ALA A 43 -0.50 -2.18 -5.76
N GLY A 44 0.49 -2.24 -4.85
CA GLY A 44 0.31 -1.88 -3.44
C GLY A 44 -0.11 -0.42 -3.26
N VAL A 45 0.54 0.50 -3.99
CA VAL A 45 0.18 1.92 -3.99
C VAL A 45 -1.24 2.15 -4.51
N ASN A 46 -1.61 1.51 -5.62
CA ASN A 46 -2.95 1.64 -6.21
C ASN A 46 -4.03 1.08 -5.28
N ASP A 47 -3.75 -0.02 -4.59
CA ASP A 47 -4.67 -0.60 -3.61
C ASP A 47 -4.93 0.36 -2.44
N LEU A 48 -3.87 0.99 -1.89
CA LEU A 48 -4.02 1.97 -0.81
C LEU A 48 -4.75 3.23 -1.28
N VAL A 49 -4.38 3.78 -2.43
CA VAL A 49 -5.05 4.96 -3.00
C VAL A 49 -6.54 4.67 -3.29
N SER A 50 -6.84 3.46 -3.80
CA SER A 50 -8.22 3.00 -3.97
C SER A 50 -8.98 2.93 -2.63
N ALA A 51 -8.32 2.46 -1.56
CA ALA A 51 -8.91 2.42 -0.23
C ALA A 51 -9.18 3.83 0.32
N LEU A 52 -8.24 4.78 0.12
CA LEU A 52 -8.42 6.19 0.49
C LEU A 52 -9.61 6.84 -0.24
N HIS A 53 -9.73 6.59 -1.54
CA HIS A 53 -10.88 7.08 -2.31
C HIS A 53 -12.19 6.44 -1.86
N LEU A 54 -12.18 5.13 -1.58
CA LEU A 54 -13.34 4.42 -1.05
C LEU A 54 -13.79 5.04 0.29
N ALA A 55 -12.86 5.17 1.24
CA ALA A 55 -13.17 5.74 2.55
C ALA A 55 -13.79 7.13 2.44
N ARG A 56 -13.18 8.00 1.64
CA ARG A 56 -13.69 9.35 1.40
C ARG A 56 -15.09 9.35 0.79
N THR A 57 -15.32 8.54 -0.24
CA THR A 57 -16.62 8.50 -0.93
C THR A 57 -17.71 7.90 -0.05
N GLU A 58 -17.41 6.86 0.72
CA GLU A 58 -18.37 6.27 1.66
C GLU A 58 -18.67 7.22 2.83
N ALA A 59 -17.68 7.98 3.32
CA ALA A 59 -17.91 9.00 4.34
C ALA A 59 -18.92 10.05 3.88
N ILE A 60 -18.74 10.58 2.66
CA ILE A 60 -19.66 11.56 2.07
C ILE A 60 -21.05 10.96 1.82
N LYS A 61 -21.08 9.76 1.21
CA LYS A 61 -22.32 9.09 0.83
C LYS A 61 -23.18 8.71 2.02
N ARG A 62 -22.57 8.19 3.07
CA ARG A 62 -23.25 7.77 4.31
C ARG A 62 -23.42 8.90 5.31
N ARG A 63 -22.71 10.00 5.14
CA ARG A 63 -22.65 11.14 6.09
C ARG A 63 -22.17 10.74 7.47
N VAL A 64 -21.17 9.87 7.53
CA VAL A 64 -20.55 9.34 8.75
C VAL A 64 -19.04 9.42 8.64
N ASN A 65 -18.33 9.15 9.73
CA ASN A 65 -16.88 9.03 9.70
C ASN A 65 -16.48 7.66 9.14
N VAL A 66 -15.44 7.64 8.32
CA VAL A 66 -14.85 6.40 7.79
C VAL A 66 -13.35 6.45 8.01
N THR A 67 -12.85 5.42 8.68
CA THR A 67 -11.43 5.29 9.06
C THR A 67 -10.74 4.22 8.23
N ILE A 68 -9.47 4.45 7.94
CA ILE A 68 -8.52 3.47 7.42
C ILE A 68 -7.41 3.33 8.45
N CYS A 69 -7.16 2.13 8.91
CA CYS A 69 -6.08 1.83 9.84
C CYS A 69 -5.29 0.59 9.41
N PRO A 70 -4.03 0.46 9.82
CA PRO A 70 -3.28 -0.78 9.65
C PRO A 70 -3.92 -1.90 10.46
N SER A 71 -3.78 -3.13 9.99
CA SER A 71 -4.36 -4.30 10.62
C SER A 71 -3.58 -5.55 10.26
N ALA A 72 -2.90 -6.14 11.23
CA ALA A 72 -2.22 -7.42 11.07
C ALA A 72 -3.21 -8.59 10.91
N ASN A 73 -4.46 -8.41 11.35
CA ASN A 73 -5.54 -9.39 11.25
C ASN A 73 -6.65 -9.00 10.26
N ALA A 74 -6.35 -8.14 9.27
CA ALA A 74 -7.32 -7.61 8.31
C ALA A 74 -8.18 -8.68 7.62
N MET A 75 -7.67 -9.89 7.46
CA MET A 75 -8.37 -11.03 6.82
C MET A 75 -9.06 -11.96 7.81
N ALA A 76 -9.04 -11.66 9.09
CA ALA A 76 -9.74 -12.46 10.12
C ALA A 76 -11.26 -12.22 10.09
N ASN A 77 -12.02 -13.09 10.76
CA ASN A 77 -13.47 -12.94 10.89
C ASN A 77 -13.89 -11.68 11.68
N ALA A 78 -13.01 -11.20 12.56
CA ALA A 78 -13.18 -9.96 13.32
C ALA A 78 -11.88 -9.15 13.17
N PRO A 79 -11.73 -8.41 12.08
CA PRO A 79 -10.57 -7.56 11.88
C PRO A 79 -10.65 -6.33 12.79
N ASP A 80 -9.51 -5.89 13.28
CA ASP A 80 -9.42 -4.68 14.10
C ASP A 80 -8.16 -3.88 13.75
N CYS A 81 -8.13 -2.61 14.16
CA CYS A 81 -6.97 -1.75 13.98
C CYS A 81 -5.80 -2.21 14.86
N ASP A 82 -4.62 -2.24 14.27
CA ASP A 82 -3.38 -2.39 15.00
C ASP A 82 -2.69 -1.03 15.12
N ASN A 83 -2.80 -0.41 16.27
CA ASN A 83 -2.25 0.93 16.50
C ASN A 83 -0.71 0.98 16.44
N ALA A 84 -0.03 -0.17 16.55
CA ALA A 84 1.42 -0.31 16.40
C ALA A 84 1.81 -0.92 15.04
N GLY A 85 0.82 -1.31 14.23
CA GLY A 85 1.00 -2.03 12.99
C GLY A 85 1.44 -1.15 11.82
N SER A 86 1.89 -1.82 10.78
CA SER A 86 2.25 -1.21 9.50
C SER A 86 1.15 -1.46 8.47
N PHE A 87 0.91 -0.50 7.59
CA PHE A 87 0.05 -0.73 6.41
C PHE A 87 0.62 -1.80 5.46
N ALA A 88 1.89 -2.16 5.59
CA ALA A 88 2.47 -3.30 4.87
C ALA A 88 1.87 -4.64 5.33
N ASP A 89 1.46 -4.74 6.60
CA ASP A 89 0.84 -5.94 7.18
C ASP A 89 -0.62 -6.10 6.75
N GLY A 90 -1.20 -5.06 6.20
CA GLY A 90 -2.58 -4.98 5.76
C GLY A 90 -3.31 -3.79 6.36
N TRP A 91 -4.54 -3.56 5.91
CA TRP A 91 -5.39 -2.50 6.42
C TRP A 91 -6.87 -2.84 6.29
N ILE A 92 -7.66 -2.13 7.07
CA ILE A 92 -9.11 -2.15 7.01
C ILE A 92 -9.65 -0.75 6.75
N VAL A 93 -10.79 -0.70 6.05
CA VAL A 93 -11.60 0.49 5.85
C VAL A 93 -12.95 0.22 6.50
N PHE A 94 -13.35 1.03 7.45
CA PHE A 94 -14.60 0.83 8.16
C PHE A 94 -15.29 2.14 8.53
N VAL A 95 -16.60 2.06 8.72
CA VAL A 95 -17.38 3.13 9.33
C VAL A 95 -16.98 3.17 10.80
N ASP A 96 -16.56 4.32 11.28
CA ASP A 96 -15.99 4.48 12.62
C ASP A 96 -16.84 5.50 13.41
N CYS A 97 -17.70 4.97 14.25
CA CYS A 97 -18.68 5.75 15.00
C CYS A 97 -18.71 5.29 16.46
N THR A 98 -18.71 6.23 17.39
CA THR A 98 -18.91 5.89 18.82
C THR A 98 -20.38 5.67 19.19
N VAL A 99 -21.30 6.00 18.30
CA VAL A 99 -22.73 5.80 18.44
C VAL A 99 -23.27 5.26 17.12
N ALA A 100 -24.27 4.37 17.19
CA ALA A 100 -24.89 3.80 15.98
C ALA A 100 -25.27 4.90 14.97
N PRO A 101 -24.85 4.74 13.68
CA PRO A 101 -25.08 5.78 12.69
C PRO A 101 -26.56 5.99 12.36
N PRO A 102 -26.92 7.08 11.67
CA PRO A 102 -28.30 7.32 11.24
C PRO A 102 -28.94 6.11 10.53
N PRO A 103 -30.22 5.81 10.72
CA PRO A 103 -31.25 6.68 11.38
C PRO A 103 -31.28 6.58 12.90
N ASN A 104 -30.55 5.68 13.53
CA ASN A 104 -30.68 5.36 14.95
C ASN A 104 -29.89 6.30 15.87
N GLY A 105 -28.93 7.04 15.34
CA GLY A 105 -28.09 7.96 16.10
C GLY A 105 -27.24 8.88 15.23
N THR A 106 -26.42 9.70 15.89
CA THR A 106 -25.35 10.47 15.26
C THR A 106 -24.07 9.65 15.34
N CYS A 107 -23.25 9.67 14.30
CA CYS A 107 -22.03 8.86 14.23
C CYS A 107 -21.05 9.11 15.40
N GLY A 108 -21.05 10.29 16.00
CA GLY A 108 -20.05 10.66 16.99
C GLY A 108 -18.67 10.85 16.35
N LEU A 109 -17.62 10.84 17.18
CA LEU A 109 -16.24 10.95 16.75
C LEU A 109 -15.64 9.55 16.55
N PRO A 110 -14.67 9.38 15.62
CA PRO A 110 -14.01 8.10 15.44
C PRO A 110 -13.18 7.72 16.68
N ASN A 111 -13.11 6.43 16.98
CA ASN A 111 -12.39 5.89 18.12
C ASN A 111 -11.29 4.87 17.74
N TYR A 112 -11.16 4.54 16.44
CA TYR A 112 -10.17 3.61 15.86
C TYR A 112 -10.24 2.17 16.34
N THR A 113 -11.38 1.76 16.82
CA THR A 113 -11.69 0.37 17.12
C THR A 113 -12.91 -0.05 16.29
N VAL A 114 -12.97 -1.31 15.91
CA VAL A 114 -14.15 -1.84 15.22
C VAL A 114 -15.16 -2.28 16.24
N ASP A 115 -16.14 -1.42 16.51
CA ASP A 115 -17.17 -1.66 17.51
C ASP A 115 -18.30 -2.54 16.93
N ASN A 116 -18.39 -3.78 17.41
CA ASN A 116 -19.40 -4.73 16.97
C ASN A 116 -20.82 -4.19 17.20
N GLY A 117 -21.62 -4.19 16.12
CA GLY A 117 -23.00 -3.70 16.14
C GLY A 117 -23.16 -2.18 15.93
N ILE A 118 -22.04 -1.43 15.93
CA ILE A 118 -22.01 0.01 15.65
C ILE A 118 -21.31 0.23 14.29
N ASP A 119 -20.12 -0.33 14.13
CA ASP A 119 -19.28 -0.13 12.95
C ASP A 119 -19.53 -1.16 11.86
N THR A 120 -19.19 -0.77 10.66
CA THR A 120 -19.30 -1.64 9.48
C THR A 120 -17.97 -1.64 8.72
N VAL A 121 -17.34 -2.80 8.64
CA VAL A 121 -16.16 -2.99 7.79
C VAL A 121 -16.59 -2.94 6.32
N LEU A 122 -15.98 -2.03 5.57
CA LEU A 122 -16.27 -1.77 4.16
C LEU A 122 -15.32 -2.52 3.21
N LYS A 123 -14.06 -2.59 3.59
CA LYS A 123 -13.01 -3.25 2.81
C LYS A 123 -11.89 -3.69 3.73
N THR A 124 -11.35 -4.86 3.43
CA THR A 124 -10.15 -5.40 4.06
C THR A 124 -9.08 -5.63 3.00
N LYS A 125 -7.82 -5.51 3.37
CA LYS A 125 -6.66 -5.87 2.57
C LYS A 125 -5.64 -6.55 3.47
N GLY A 126 -5.28 -7.77 3.16
CA GLY A 126 -4.17 -8.45 3.81
C GLY A 126 -2.82 -7.86 3.44
N ALA A 127 -1.76 -8.41 4.00
CA ALA A 127 -0.39 -7.99 3.76
C ALA A 127 -0.11 -7.73 2.27
N LEU A 128 0.66 -6.69 1.98
CA LEU A 128 0.93 -6.29 0.60
C LEU A 128 1.64 -7.37 -0.20
N ILE A 129 2.38 -8.27 0.48
CA ILE A 129 3.10 -9.38 -0.14
C ILE A 129 3.07 -10.59 0.77
N ASP A 130 2.32 -11.61 0.35
CA ASP A 130 2.04 -12.81 1.13
C ASP A 130 3.25 -13.77 1.26
N ASN A 131 4.31 -13.64 0.43
CA ASN A 131 5.47 -14.52 0.44
C ASN A 131 6.82 -13.84 0.14
N LEU A 132 6.85 -12.51 0.10
CA LEU A 132 8.04 -11.71 -0.14
C LEU A 132 8.22 -10.67 0.98
N ALA A 133 7.91 -11.08 2.21
CA ALA A 133 8.00 -10.25 3.42
C ALA A 133 9.35 -9.52 3.55
N ASP A 134 10.38 -10.07 2.94
CA ASP A 134 11.73 -9.50 2.94
C ASP A 134 11.91 -8.33 1.93
N ASN A 135 10.93 -8.07 1.06
CA ASN A 135 11.04 -7.06 0.01
C ASN A 135 10.39 -5.71 0.30
N PHE A 136 9.60 -5.59 1.37
CA PHE A 136 9.02 -4.33 1.83
C PHE A 136 9.50 -4.01 3.23
N SER A 137 10.50 -3.19 3.33
CA SER A 137 11.17 -3.00 4.61
C SER A 137 10.51 -2.01 5.54
N THR A 138 9.62 -1.14 5.11
CA THR A 138 8.83 -0.31 6.04
C THR A 138 7.81 0.56 5.33
N PHE A 139 6.61 0.55 5.80
CA PHE A 139 5.62 1.57 5.51
C PHE A 139 5.75 2.63 6.60
N SER A 140 6.52 3.67 6.35
CA SER A 140 6.67 4.73 7.32
C SER A 140 5.43 5.64 7.29
N THR A 141 4.76 5.68 8.41
CA THR A 141 3.63 6.56 8.63
C THR A 141 4.04 7.57 9.70
N ASN A 142 3.91 8.84 9.40
CA ASN A 142 4.09 9.95 10.34
C ASN A 142 5.49 10.04 11.00
N PRO A 143 6.24 11.14 10.83
CA PRO A 143 7.58 11.36 11.41
C PRO A 143 7.61 11.33 12.95
N ASN A 144 6.47 11.33 13.63
CA ASN A 144 6.38 11.34 15.08
C ASN A 144 6.10 9.94 15.72
N GLY A 145 6.13 8.86 14.92
CA GLY A 145 5.96 7.49 15.45
C GLY A 145 4.58 7.18 16.04
N LEU A 146 3.57 7.97 15.72
CA LEU A 146 2.20 7.76 16.18
C LEU A 146 1.46 6.76 15.26
N PRO A 147 0.43 6.07 15.77
CA PRO A 147 -0.31 5.09 14.98
C PRO A 147 -0.85 5.72 13.69
N GLY A 148 -0.58 5.02 12.59
CA GLY A 148 -0.93 5.50 11.26
C GLY A 148 -2.38 5.20 10.91
N TYR A 149 -3.26 6.14 11.06
CA TYR A 149 -4.62 6.01 10.56
C TYR A 149 -5.05 7.28 9.82
N ILE A 150 -6.07 7.17 9.00
CA ILE A 150 -6.74 8.30 8.36
C ILE A 150 -8.22 8.13 8.56
N ALA A 151 -8.86 9.19 9.06
CA ALA A 151 -10.31 9.26 9.13
C ALA A 151 -10.84 10.39 8.26
N TYR A 152 -11.85 10.10 7.47
CA TYR A 152 -12.60 11.07 6.70
C TYR A 152 -13.91 11.40 7.39
N SER A 153 -14.22 12.69 7.52
CA SER A 153 -15.49 13.17 8.02
C SER A 153 -16.60 13.02 6.98
N ALA A 154 -17.84 13.20 7.42
CA ALA A 154 -19.02 13.24 6.54
C ALA A 154 -18.93 14.26 5.39
N THR A 155 -18.05 15.24 5.47
CA THR A 155 -17.77 16.23 4.41
C THR A 155 -16.68 15.79 3.45
N GLY A 156 -16.03 14.67 3.70
CA GLY A 156 -14.94 14.14 2.88
C GLY A 156 -13.60 14.80 3.10
N PHE A 157 -13.47 15.61 4.15
CA PHE A 157 -12.18 16.14 4.59
C PHE A 157 -11.55 15.20 5.63
N PRO A 158 -10.21 15.08 5.62
CA PRO A 158 -9.53 14.33 6.67
C PRO A 158 -9.80 15.01 8.03
N LEU A 159 -10.03 14.20 9.04
CA LEU A 159 -10.13 14.69 10.42
C LEU A 159 -8.72 15.04 10.92
N THR A 160 -8.54 16.25 11.41
CA THR A 160 -7.25 16.77 11.85
C THR A 160 -6.98 16.54 13.33
N THR A 161 -7.98 16.16 14.09
CA THR A 161 -7.87 15.88 15.52
C THR A 161 -8.77 14.72 15.89
N ILE A 162 -8.28 13.85 16.76
CA ILE A 162 -9.03 12.71 17.25
C ILE A 162 -8.90 12.69 18.77
N PRO A 163 -10.00 13.03 19.44
CA PRO A 163 -10.00 13.19 20.90
C PRO A 163 -9.65 11.92 21.66
N ALA A 164 -9.98 10.74 21.13
CA ALA A 164 -9.78 9.46 21.82
C ALA A 164 -8.31 9.06 22.00
N LEU A 165 -7.42 9.53 21.14
CA LEU A 165 -5.99 9.17 21.15
C LEU A 165 -5.07 10.31 21.63
N GLY A 166 -5.61 11.36 22.22
CA GLY A 166 -4.82 12.55 22.58
C GLY A 166 -4.47 13.40 21.36
N ALA A 167 -3.50 14.31 21.47
CA ALA A 167 -3.13 15.26 20.41
C ALA A 167 -2.42 14.58 19.20
N THR A 168 -3.01 13.53 18.65
CA THR A 168 -2.47 12.80 17.52
C THR A 168 -2.80 13.50 16.20
N GLN A 169 -1.79 13.67 15.38
CA GLN A 169 -1.95 14.25 14.04
C GLN A 169 -2.39 13.15 13.08
N PRO A 170 -3.34 13.41 12.18
CA PRO A 170 -3.69 12.46 11.14
C PRO A 170 -2.48 12.21 10.24
N VAL A 171 -2.40 11.03 9.70
CA VAL A 171 -1.41 10.73 8.69
C VAL A 171 -1.73 11.51 7.42
N THR A 172 -0.78 12.32 7.00
CA THR A 172 -0.88 13.08 5.75
C THR A 172 0.03 12.51 4.67
N ASP A 173 1.03 11.73 5.06
CA ASP A 173 2.07 11.24 4.16
C ASP A 173 2.35 9.76 4.43
N PHE A 174 2.45 8.97 3.36
CA PHE A 174 2.83 7.56 3.38
C PHE A 174 4.02 7.35 2.48
N GLN A 175 4.98 6.54 2.93
CA GLN A 175 6.11 6.11 2.13
C GLN A 175 6.07 4.59 1.99
N LEU A 176 5.99 4.10 0.76
CA LEU A 176 6.10 2.69 0.46
C LEU A 176 7.49 2.41 -0.11
N CYS A 177 8.21 1.52 0.55
CA CYS A 177 9.59 1.18 0.24
C CYS A 177 9.74 -0.32 0.00
N ASP A 178 10.64 -0.69 -0.87
CA ASP A 178 11.16 -2.05 -0.98
C ASP A 178 12.69 -2.06 -0.73
N GLN A 179 13.35 -3.20 -0.90
CA GLN A 179 14.80 -3.34 -0.69
C GLN A 179 15.65 -2.43 -1.59
N ARG A 180 15.09 -1.94 -2.70
CA ARG A 180 15.78 -1.03 -3.62
C ARG A 180 15.80 0.42 -3.10
N GLY A 181 14.99 0.72 -2.08
CA GLY A 181 14.90 2.06 -1.51
C GLY A 181 14.44 3.10 -2.53
N ASN A 182 15.19 4.20 -2.62
CA ASN A 182 14.91 5.29 -3.57
C ASN A 182 15.70 5.18 -4.88
N GLN A 183 16.25 3.99 -5.21
CA GLN A 183 17.01 3.82 -6.46
C GLN A 183 16.17 4.21 -7.68
N ASP A 184 16.83 4.84 -8.65
CA ASP A 184 16.23 5.08 -9.96
C ASP A 184 16.07 3.73 -10.70
N VAL A 185 14.84 3.36 -10.98
CA VAL A 185 14.50 2.14 -11.74
C VAL A 185 14.38 2.39 -13.24
N GLY A 186 14.69 3.62 -13.66
CA GLY A 186 14.72 4.07 -15.04
C GLY A 186 13.93 5.37 -15.24
N GLY A 187 14.55 6.31 -15.97
CA GLY A 187 13.91 7.58 -16.33
C GLY A 187 13.62 8.55 -15.18
N GLY A 188 14.40 8.49 -14.09
CA GLY A 188 14.21 9.34 -12.92
C GLY A 188 13.12 8.85 -11.97
N ILE A 189 12.60 7.64 -12.19
CA ILE A 189 11.54 7.05 -11.36
C ILE A 189 12.19 6.27 -10.21
N ALA A 190 11.81 6.58 -8.98
CA ALA A 190 12.27 5.85 -7.80
C ALA A 190 11.61 4.47 -7.68
N ALA A 191 12.31 3.53 -7.03
CA ALA A 191 11.72 2.25 -6.64
C ALA A 191 10.61 2.45 -5.59
N GLY A 192 10.84 3.30 -4.59
CA GLY A 192 9.84 3.69 -3.60
C GLY A 192 8.75 4.62 -4.14
N ARG A 193 7.69 4.79 -3.37
CA ARG A 193 6.57 5.70 -3.68
C ARG A 193 6.20 6.50 -2.45
N TRP A 194 5.91 7.77 -2.67
CA TRP A 194 5.38 8.65 -1.65
C TRP A 194 3.95 9.07 -1.99
N ILE A 195 3.06 8.91 -1.05
CA ILE A 195 1.65 9.28 -1.17
C ILE A 195 1.38 10.39 -0.16
N ARG A 196 0.95 11.54 -0.64
CA ARG A 196 0.53 12.65 0.20
C ARG A 196 -0.97 12.85 0.11
N ILE A 197 -1.62 13.04 1.24
CA ILE A 197 -3.03 13.41 1.31
C ILE A 197 -3.11 14.92 1.46
N SER A 198 -3.73 15.55 0.48
CA SER A 198 -3.94 16.99 0.52
C SER A 198 -4.91 17.37 1.66
N PRO A 199 -4.92 18.63 2.12
CA PRO A 199 -5.91 19.10 3.10
C PRO A 199 -7.37 18.90 2.66
N THR A 200 -7.61 18.77 1.37
CA THR A 200 -8.94 18.45 0.81
C THR A 200 -9.24 16.95 0.79
N GLY A 201 -8.36 16.11 1.31
CA GLY A 201 -8.54 14.66 1.40
C GLY A 201 -8.25 13.89 0.10
N ARG A 202 -7.55 14.50 -0.86
CA ARG A 202 -7.18 13.83 -2.11
C ARG A 202 -5.79 13.24 -2.00
N PRO A 203 -5.59 11.94 -2.23
CA PRO A 203 -4.27 11.34 -2.30
C PRO A 203 -3.57 11.75 -3.59
N GLN A 204 -2.28 12.06 -3.49
CA GLN A 204 -1.37 12.34 -4.59
C GLN A 204 -0.19 11.37 -4.51
N ILE A 205 0.22 10.81 -5.64
CA ILE A 205 1.32 9.85 -5.71
C ILE A 205 2.53 10.55 -6.31
N TYR A 206 3.64 10.55 -5.57
CA TYR A 206 4.94 11.01 -6.02
C TYR A 206 5.83 9.81 -6.30
N ARG A 207 6.54 9.83 -7.42
CA ARG A 207 7.33 8.71 -7.91
C ARG A 207 8.70 9.10 -8.44
N GLU A 208 8.95 10.39 -8.66
CA GLU A 208 10.26 10.84 -9.12
C GLU A 208 11.27 10.84 -7.98
N VAL A 209 12.50 10.43 -8.27
CA VAL A 209 13.60 10.40 -7.28
C VAL A 209 13.76 11.77 -6.62
N ALA A 210 13.72 12.83 -7.43
CA ALA A 210 13.87 14.19 -6.93
C ALA A 210 12.75 14.62 -5.96
N GLU A 211 11.52 14.12 -6.16
CA GLU A 211 10.38 14.42 -5.27
C GLU A 211 10.47 13.63 -3.97
N ILE A 212 10.81 12.35 -4.07
CA ILE A 212 10.84 11.42 -2.92
C ILE A 212 12.02 11.74 -2.00
N GLN A 213 13.18 12.07 -2.55
CA GLN A 213 14.37 12.48 -1.80
C GLN A 213 14.42 13.98 -1.52
N GLY A 214 13.50 14.74 -2.09
CA GLY A 214 13.44 16.19 -1.94
C GLY A 214 12.94 16.61 -0.56
N GLY A 215 13.27 17.82 -0.15
CA GLY A 215 12.87 18.39 1.15
C GLY A 215 11.37 18.62 1.33
N LEU A 216 10.55 18.32 0.31
CA LEU A 216 9.08 18.34 0.40
C LEU A 216 8.50 17.06 1.00
N ASN A 217 9.25 15.95 0.96
CA ASN A 217 8.85 14.69 1.58
C ASN A 217 9.25 14.70 3.06
N PRO A 218 8.28 14.77 4.01
CA PRO A 218 8.58 14.82 5.43
C PRO A 218 9.14 13.49 5.97
N LEU A 219 9.04 12.40 5.21
CA LEU A 219 9.49 11.06 5.58
C LEU A 219 10.93 10.77 5.11
N ASN A 220 11.57 11.74 4.44
CA ASN A 220 12.96 11.65 3.92
C ASN A 220 13.22 10.48 2.95
N GLY A 221 12.18 9.93 2.37
CA GLY A 221 12.27 8.80 1.44
C GLY A 221 12.56 7.45 2.11
N CYS A 222 12.94 6.49 1.30
CA CYS A 222 13.31 5.14 1.72
C CYS A 222 14.80 5.09 2.17
#